data_58463fa3c5887d8491e1640d7e0fccb3
#
_entry.id   58463fa3c5887d8491e1640d7e0fccb3
#
_cell.length_a   1.000
_cell.length_b   1.000
_cell.length_c   1.000
_cell.angle_alpha   90.00
_cell.angle_beta   90.00
_cell.angle_gamma   90.00
#
_symmetry.space_group_name_H-M   'P 1'
#
loop_
_entity.id
_entity.type
_entity.pdbx_description
1 polymer ?
#
loop_
_entity_poly.entity_id
_entity_poly.type
_entity_poly.pdbx_seq_one_letter_code
_entity_poly.pdbx_strand_id
1 'polypeptide(L)'
;MFMSTDAGETWTLTSSDNNIRQRAWYYTKVFVDPKNENIVYAPNVNFMRSRDGGKTFQSVNTPHGDHHDLWIDPEDGNRMIVADDGGAQVSFDGANNWSTYLNQPTVQVYRVNTDNAFPYRVLGGQQDNTAFRIRSRTYGTGITATDMEVAAGSESGYVVADPQNPDITYGGNYMGMLQ
;
A
#
# COMPACT_ATOMS: atom_id res chain seq x y z
N MET A 1 -20.76 1.41 -11.46
CA MET A 1 -20.52 2.86 -11.54
C MET A 1 -21.66 3.51 -12.33
N PHE A 2 -22.07 4.71 -11.97
CA PHE A 2 -23.07 5.49 -12.69
C PHE A 2 -22.46 6.79 -13.18
N MET A 3 -22.97 7.32 -14.26
CA MET A 3 -22.55 8.60 -14.86
C MET A 3 -23.81 9.45 -15.16
N SER A 4 -23.71 10.74 -14.90
CA SER A 4 -24.68 11.76 -15.31
C SER A 4 -24.05 12.65 -16.38
N THR A 5 -24.84 13.07 -17.35
CA THR A 5 -24.47 14.07 -18.39
C THR A 5 -25.32 15.35 -18.30
N ASP A 6 -26.17 15.44 -17.28
CA ASP A 6 -27.11 16.53 -17.04
C ASP A 6 -27.05 17.10 -15.62
N ALA A 7 -25.82 17.23 -15.10
CA ALA A 7 -25.52 17.77 -13.76
C ALA A 7 -26.21 17.00 -12.60
N GLY A 8 -26.47 15.70 -12.80
CA GLY A 8 -27.01 14.83 -11.76
C GLY A 8 -28.53 14.67 -11.78
N GLU A 9 -29.23 15.22 -12.79
CA GLU A 9 -30.69 15.04 -12.92
C GLU A 9 -31.01 13.58 -13.28
N THR A 10 -30.25 12.97 -14.19
CA THR A 10 -30.39 11.55 -14.54
C THR A 10 -29.06 10.80 -14.43
N TRP A 11 -29.14 9.50 -14.19
CA TRP A 11 -27.96 8.63 -13.99
C TRP A 11 -28.06 7.36 -14.84
N THR A 12 -27.02 7.09 -15.60
CA THR A 12 -26.90 5.88 -16.42
C THR A 12 -25.85 4.95 -15.83
N LEU A 13 -26.16 3.67 -15.73
CA LEU A 13 -25.19 2.64 -15.34
C LEU A 13 -24.16 2.48 -16.45
N THR A 14 -22.90 2.81 -16.17
CA THR A 14 -21.78 2.67 -17.13
C THR A 14 -21.01 1.39 -16.93
N SER A 15 -20.81 0.95 -15.70
CA SER A 15 -20.10 -0.30 -15.40
C SER A 15 -20.69 -1.00 -14.19
N SER A 16 -20.84 -2.31 -14.29
CA SER A 16 -21.18 -3.24 -13.19
C SER A 16 -19.99 -4.07 -12.74
N ASP A 17 -18.77 -3.76 -13.17
CA ASP A 17 -17.56 -4.48 -12.79
C ASP A 17 -17.37 -4.43 -11.28
N ASN A 18 -17.25 -5.61 -10.66
CA ASN A 18 -17.05 -5.73 -9.22
C ASN A 18 -15.59 -5.40 -8.80
N ASN A 19 -14.64 -5.44 -9.73
CA ASN A 19 -13.23 -5.14 -9.44
C ASN A 19 -13.01 -3.68 -9.05
N ILE A 20 -13.92 -2.77 -9.42
CA ILE A 20 -13.85 -1.36 -9.02
C ILE A 20 -14.49 -1.07 -7.65
N ARG A 21 -14.96 -2.10 -6.92
CA ARG A 21 -15.64 -1.95 -5.62
C ARG A 21 -15.46 -3.16 -4.70
N GLN A 22 -14.33 -3.82 -4.74
CA GLN A 22 -14.11 -5.08 -4.00
C GLN A 22 -14.27 -4.93 -2.49
N ARG A 23 -13.89 -3.77 -1.92
CA ARG A 23 -14.09 -3.44 -0.51
C ARG A 23 -14.91 -2.14 -0.38
N ALA A 24 -16.15 -2.20 -0.84
CA ALA A 24 -17.04 -1.05 -0.96
C ALA A 24 -17.29 -0.30 0.37
N TRP A 25 -17.14 -0.98 1.50
CA TRP A 25 -17.24 -0.37 2.85
C TRP A 25 -15.97 0.38 3.28
N TYR A 26 -14.86 0.19 2.57
CA TYR A 26 -13.55 0.70 2.98
C TYR A 26 -13.02 1.74 2.00
N TYR A 27 -13.02 1.46 0.71
CA TYR A 27 -12.64 2.41 -0.34
C TYR A 27 -13.47 2.23 -1.62
N THR A 28 -14.08 3.34 -2.10
CA THR A 28 -14.95 3.38 -3.28
C THR A 28 -14.80 4.68 -4.05
N LYS A 29 -13.61 5.26 -4.02
CA LYS A 29 -13.35 6.52 -4.70
C LYS A 29 -13.22 6.31 -6.20
N VAL A 30 -13.63 7.32 -6.97
CA VAL A 30 -13.45 7.40 -8.41
C VAL A 30 -12.81 8.75 -8.72
N PHE A 31 -11.81 8.74 -9.57
CA PHE A 31 -11.07 9.93 -10.00
C PHE A 31 -11.13 10.02 -11.52
N VAL A 32 -11.35 11.22 -12.04
CA VAL A 32 -11.34 11.47 -13.48
C VAL A 32 -10.13 12.32 -13.82
N ASP A 33 -9.48 11.99 -14.91
CA ASP A 33 -8.38 12.79 -15.43
C ASP A 33 -8.89 14.22 -15.74
N PRO A 34 -8.25 15.28 -15.22
CA PRO A 34 -8.74 16.65 -15.37
C PRO A 34 -8.69 17.19 -16.80
N LYS A 35 -7.96 16.53 -17.69
CA LYS A 35 -7.81 16.90 -19.11
C LYS A 35 -8.54 15.95 -20.06
N ASN A 36 -8.96 14.76 -19.60
CA ASN A 36 -9.60 13.75 -20.44
C ASN A 36 -10.66 12.94 -19.67
N GLU A 37 -11.92 13.29 -19.85
CA GLU A 37 -13.06 12.63 -19.21
C GLU A 37 -13.20 11.14 -19.50
N ASN A 38 -12.54 10.64 -20.56
CA ASN A 38 -12.55 9.22 -20.87
C ASN A 38 -11.59 8.40 -19.99
N ILE A 39 -10.63 9.07 -19.33
CA ILE A 39 -9.70 8.41 -18.41
C ILE A 39 -10.26 8.51 -16.99
N VAL A 40 -10.64 7.34 -16.45
CA VAL A 40 -11.21 7.23 -15.11
C VAL A 40 -10.39 6.21 -14.32
N TYR A 41 -10.05 6.57 -13.10
CA TYR A 41 -9.34 5.71 -12.16
C TYR A 41 -10.26 5.29 -11.01
N ALA A 42 -10.18 4.04 -10.63
CA ALA A 42 -10.85 3.48 -9.46
C ALA A 42 -9.82 2.76 -8.59
N PRO A 43 -9.17 3.51 -7.66
CA PRO A 43 -8.30 2.90 -6.65
C PRO A 43 -9.11 1.92 -5.79
N ASN A 44 -8.58 0.72 -5.65
CA ASN A 44 -9.21 -0.38 -4.92
C ASN A 44 -8.12 -1.36 -4.48
N VAL A 45 -8.44 -2.64 -4.19
CA VAL A 45 -7.43 -3.69 -4.01
C VAL A 45 -6.42 -3.64 -5.14
N ASN A 46 -6.90 -3.60 -6.39
CA ASN A 46 -6.10 -3.28 -7.56
C ASN A 46 -6.33 -1.82 -7.99
N PHE A 47 -5.31 -1.19 -8.56
CA PHE A 47 -5.45 0.13 -9.19
C PHE A 47 -6.07 -0.05 -10.58
N MET A 48 -7.33 0.37 -10.73
CA MET A 48 -8.08 0.16 -11.95
C MET A 48 -8.15 1.44 -12.78
N ARG A 49 -7.99 1.31 -14.10
CA ARG A 49 -8.11 2.43 -15.05
C ARG A 49 -9.05 2.10 -16.19
N SER A 50 -9.95 3.03 -16.50
CA SER A 50 -10.76 3.08 -17.71
C SER A 50 -10.13 4.06 -18.72
N ARG A 51 -10.34 3.81 -20.00
CA ARG A 51 -10.01 4.72 -21.10
C ARG A 51 -11.21 5.04 -21.98
N ASP A 52 -12.41 4.66 -21.56
CA ASP A 52 -13.66 4.74 -22.30
C ASP A 52 -14.82 5.37 -21.47
N GLY A 53 -14.47 6.30 -20.57
CA GLY A 53 -15.44 6.99 -19.74
C GLY A 53 -16.05 6.09 -18.66
N GLY A 54 -15.29 5.11 -18.17
CA GLY A 54 -15.71 4.22 -17.09
C GLY A 54 -16.63 3.07 -17.52
N LYS A 55 -16.64 2.71 -18.79
CA LYS A 55 -17.41 1.56 -19.30
C LYS A 55 -16.67 0.25 -19.04
N THR A 56 -15.38 0.22 -19.34
CA THR A 56 -14.52 -0.92 -19.05
C THR A 56 -13.31 -0.50 -18.21
N PHE A 57 -12.82 -1.42 -17.38
CA PHE A 57 -11.68 -1.18 -16.50
C PHE A 57 -10.61 -2.25 -16.70
N GLN A 58 -9.36 -1.82 -16.63
CA GLN A 58 -8.19 -2.69 -16.65
C GLN A 58 -7.32 -2.40 -15.44
N SER A 59 -6.72 -3.43 -14.86
CA SER A 59 -5.75 -3.26 -13.80
C SER A 59 -4.47 -2.59 -14.33
N VAL A 60 -3.98 -1.62 -13.59
CA VAL A 60 -2.68 -0.98 -13.81
C VAL A 60 -1.73 -1.50 -12.74
N ASN A 61 -0.52 -1.85 -13.14
CA ASN A 61 0.49 -2.34 -12.21
C ASN A 61 1.02 -1.20 -11.34
N THR A 62 0.95 -1.37 -10.04
CA THR A 62 1.47 -0.46 -9.02
C THR A 62 2.45 -1.20 -8.11
N PRO A 63 3.39 -0.52 -7.45
CA PRO A 63 4.36 -1.18 -6.56
C PRO A 63 3.74 -1.88 -5.35
N HIS A 64 2.59 -1.41 -4.87
CA HIS A 64 1.83 -2.00 -3.76
C HIS A 64 0.34 -2.02 -4.10
N GLY A 65 -0.45 -2.82 -3.38
CA GLY A 65 -1.90 -2.91 -3.51
C GLY A 65 -2.66 -2.11 -2.46
N ASP A 66 -3.97 -2.29 -2.43
CA ASP A 66 -4.88 -1.66 -1.46
C ASP A 66 -4.78 -0.12 -1.47
N HIS A 67 -5.28 0.46 -2.56
CA HIS A 67 -5.16 1.88 -2.86
C HIS A 67 -6.29 2.70 -2.22
N HIS A 68 -5.94 3.75 -1.47
CA HIS A 68 -6.85 4.57 -0.69
C HIS A 68 -7.16 5.92 -1.30
N ASP A 69 -6.20 6.51 -2.01
CA ASP A 69 -6.38 7.83 -2.59
C ASP A 69 -5.52 8.03 -3.84
N LEU A 70 -5.93 9.01 -4.65
CA LEU A 70 -5.21 9.42 -5.85
C LEU A 70 -5.33 10.93 -6.00
N TRP A 71 -4.22 11.61 -6.19
CA TRP A 71 -4.19 12.98 -6.67
C TRP A 71 -3.64 13.01 -8.09
N ILE A 72 -4.30 13.76 -8.97
CA ILE A 72 -3.87 13.98 -10.36
C ILE A 72 -3.65 15.48 -10.52
N ASP A 73 -2.52 15.87 -11.11
CA ASP A 73 -2.22 17.27 -11.40
C ASP A 73 -3.29 17.83 -12.35
N PRO A 74 -4.00 18.91 -11.96
CA PRO A 74 -5.03 19.50 -12.80
C PRO A 74 -4.49 20.09 -14.11
N GLU A 75 -3.19 20.39 -14.21
CA GLU A 75 -2.57 20.92 -15.42
C GLU A 75 -1.91 19.82 -16.28
N ASP A 76 -1.59 18.65 -15.70
CA ASP A 76 -0.92 17.57 -16.41
C ASP A 76 -1.34 16.20 -15.88
N GLY A 77 -2.31 15.57 -16.52
CA GLY A 77 -2.83 14.25 -16.16
C GLY A 77 -1.79 13.11 -16.13
N ASN A 78 -0.57 13.36 -16.63
CA ASN A 78 0.53 12.40 -16.48
C ASN A 78 1.16 12.40 -15.08
N ARG A 79 1.00 13.50 -14.34
CA ARG A 79 1.54 13.65 -12.98
C ARG A 79 0.51 13.25 -11.95
N MET A 80 0.85 12.27 -11.12
CA MET A 80 -0.06 11.81 -10.09
C MET A 80 0.66 11.22 -8.90
N ILE A 81 -0.04 11.19 -7.78
CA ILE A 81 0.39 10.54 -6.54
C ILE A 81 -0.72 9.59 -6.13
N VAL A 82 -0.38 8.33 -5.93
CA VAL A 82 -1.26 7.32 -5.34
C VAL A 82 -0.83 7.04 -3.91
N ALA A 83 -1.80 6.81 -3.02
CA ALA A 83 -1.58 6.35 -1.66
C ALA A 83 -2.19 4.95 -1.50
N ASP A 84 -1.41 4.05 -0.95
CA ASP A 84 -1.77 2.65 -0.69
C ASP A 84 -1.18 2.15 0.64
N ASP A 85 -1.38 0.88 0.97
CA ASP A 85 -0.90 0.29 2.22
C ASP A 85 0.63 0.16 2.29
N GLY A 86 1.34 0.33 1.19
CA GLY A 86 2.80 0.43 1.15
C GLY A 86 3.34 1.84 1.38
N GLY A 87 2.48 2.86 1.24
CA GLY A 87 2.87 4.27 1.39
C GLY A 87 2.31 5.16 0.27
N ALA A 88 3.17 5.98 -0.34
CA ALA A 88 2.79 6.82 -1.47
C ALA A 88 3.79 6.70 -2.61
N GLN A 89 3.30 6.67 -3.84
CA GLN A 89 4.14 6.61 -5.04
C GLN A 89 3.72 7.70 -6.03
N VAL A 90 4.69 8.20 -6.78
CA VAL A 90 4.48 9.21 -7.81
C VAL A 90 4.65 8.59 -9.20
N SER A 91 3.84 9.05 -10.15
CA SER A 91 3.98 8.77 -11.57
C SER A 91 4.09 10.08 -12.34
N PHE A 92 4.85 10.07 -13.44
CA PHE A 92 5.01 11.19 -14.37
C PHE A 92 4.62 10.83 -15.81
N ASP A 93 3.99 9.67 -16.00
CA ASP A 93 3.66 9.13 -17.32
C ASP A 93 2.26 8.50 -17.38
N GLY A 94 1.33 9.03 -16.60
CA GLY A 94 -0.06 8.61 -16.61
C GLY A 94 -0.26 7.19 -16.05
N ALA A 95 0.40 6.89 -14.94
CA ALA A 95 0.35 5.60 -14.24
C ALA A 95 0.96 4.42 -15.03
N ASN A 96 1.88 4.66 -15.96
CA ASN A 96 2.57 3.56 -16.62
C ASN A 96 3.81 3.10 -15.83
N ASN A 97 4.47 4.04 -15.13
CA ASN A 97 5.55 3.75 -14.20
C ASN A 97 5.35 4.53 -12.89
N TRP A 98 5.86 3.96 -11.80
CA TRP A 98 5.73 4.51 -10.45
C TRP A 98 7.08 4.52 -9.74
N SER A 99 7.25 5.48 -8.83
CA SER A 99 8.37 5.46 -7.89
C SER A 99 8.24 4.28 -6.92
N THR A 100 9.33 3.94 -6.25
CA THR A 100 9.29 2.94 -5.17
C THR A 100 8.64 3.52 -3.91
N TYR A 101 7.98 2.68 -3.12
CA TYR A 101 7.57 2.99 -1.75
C TYR A 101 8.65 2.64 -0.71
N LEU A 102 9.68 1.89 -1.09
CA LEU A 102 10.74 1.42 -0.18
C LEU A 102 11.67 2.53 0.35
N ASN A 103 11.51 3.76 -0.12
CA ASN A 103 12.25 4.93 0.36
C ASN A 103 11.52 5.70 1.47
N GLN A 104 10.39 5.18 1.97
CA GLN A 104 9.58 5.80 3.02
C GLN A 104 9.81 5.06 4.34
N PRO A 105 10.46 5.69 5.34
CA PRO A 105 10.77 5.03 6.61
C PRO A 105 9.56 5.07 7.55
N THR A 106 8.44 4.50 7.11
CA THR A 106 7.18 4.42 7.86
C THR A 106 6.82 2.98 8.11
N VAL A 107 6.19 2.71 9.25
CA VAL A 107 5.74 1.37 9.64
C VAL A 107 4.54 1.48 10.57
N GLN A 108 3.56 0.59 10.38
CA GLN A 108 2.49 0.36 11.35
C GLN A 108 2.68 -1.03 11.97
N VAL A 109 2.98 -1.08 13.24
CA VAL A 109 3.31 -2.31 13.95
C VAL A 109 2.15 -2.75 14.84
N TYR A 110 1.72 -4.00 14.71
CA TYR A 110 0.66 -4.57 15.56
C TYR A 110 1.12 -4.78 16.99
N ARG A 111 2.32 -5.30 17.17
CA ARG A 111 2.94 -5.61 18.45
C ARG A 111 4.42 -5.34 18.37
N VAL A 112 5.01 -4.89 19.46
CA VAL A 112 6.44 -4.61 19.55
C VAL A 112 7.08 -5.42 20.67
N ASN A 113 8.25 -5.97 20.39
CA ASN A 113 9.11 -6.64 21.35
C ASN A 113 10.56 -6.16 21.19
N THR A 114 11.39 -6.52 22.14
CA THR A 114 12.85 -6.32 22.05
C THR A 114 13.56 -7.62 22.37
N ASP A 115 14.80 -7.77 21.84
CA ASP A 115 15.69 -8.85 22.19
C ASP A 115 16.72 -8.44 23.27
N ASN A 116 17.60 -9.39 23.64
CA ASN A 116 18.65 -9.21 24.62
C ASN A 116 20.04 -8.91 23.99
N ALA A 117 20.09 -8.61 22.66
CA ALA A 117 21.34 -8.22 22.00
C ALA A 117 21.83 -6.85 22.47
N PHE A 118 23.08 -6.53 22.17
CA PHE A 118 23.60 -5.17 22.36
C PHE A 118 24.25 -4.64 21.07
N PRO A 119 23.75 -3.54 20.50
CA PRO A 119 22.51 -2.85 20.84
C PRO A 119 21.31 -3.79 20.70
N TYR A 120 20.28 -3.64 21.56
CA TYR A 120 19.07 -4.44 21.42
C TYR A 120 18.36 -4.13 20.09
N ARG A 121 17.61 -5.11 19.61
CA ARG A 121 16.77 -4.93 18.41
C ARG A 121 15.31 -4.82 18.79
N VAL A 122 14.57 -4.04 18.03
CA VAL A 122 13.12 -3.94 18.08
C VAL A 122 12.55 -4.90 17.04
N LEU A 123 11.55 -5.68 17.42
CA LEU A 123 10.90 -6.69 16.59
C LEU A 123 9.40 -6.44 16.52
N GLY A 124 8.80 -6.68 15.36
CA GLY A 124 7.35 -6.56 15.20
C GLY A 124 6.85 -7.02 13.83
N GLY A 125 5.56 -7.37 13.80
CA GLY A 125 4.83 -7.60 12.56
C GLY A 125 4.22 -6.30 12.06
N GLN A 126 4.43 -5.98 10.80
CA GLN A 126 3.89 -4.79 10.14
C GLN A 126 2.54 -5.12 9.52
N GLN A 127 1.61 -4.18 9.59
CA GLN A 127 0.36 -4.31 8.84
C GLN A 127 0.67 -4.32 7.33
N ASP A 128 0.08 -5.29 6.63
CA ASP A 128 0.18 -5.48 5.18
C ASP A 128 1.62 -5.61 4.64
N ASN A 129 2.56 -5.93 5.54
CA ASN A 129 3.97 -6.11 5.24
C ASN A 129 4.59 -7.28 6.03
N THR A 130 5.91 -7.47 5.85
CA THR A 130 6.66 -8.51 6.54
C THR A 130 6.85 -8.20 8.03
N ALA A 131 7.14 -9.22 8.82
CA ALA A 131 7.73 -9.00 10.14
C ALA A 131 9.19 -8.54 10.00
N PHE A 132 9.65 -7.74 10.94
CA PHE A 132 10.98 -7.16 10.93
C PHE A 132 11.67 -7.23 12.29
N ARG A 133 12.99 -7.10 12.27
CA ARG A 133 13.80 -6.70 13.41
C ARG A 133 14.79 -5.61 12.98
N ILE A 134 15.02 -4.64 13.85
CA ILE A 134 15.90 -3.51 13.57
C ILE A 134 16.69 -3.12 14.83
N ARG A 135 17.96 -2.81 14.68
CA ARG A 135 18.80 -2.38 15.81
C ARG A 135 18.32 -1.04 16.35
N SER A 136 18.30 -0.90 17.68
CA SER A 136 17.93 0.35 18.36
C SER A 136 18.90 1.50 18.08
N ARG A 137 20.12 1.20 17.66
CA ARG A 137 21.12 2.14 17.18
C ARG A 137 22.18 1.44 16.34
N THR A 138 22.86 2.20 15.48
CA THR A 138 23.98 1.78 14.65
C THR A 138 25.24 2.57 15.00
N TYR A 139 26.37 2.17 14.43
CA TYR A 139 27.62 2.92 14.54
C TYR A 139 27.70 4.09 13.56
N GLY A 140 26.72 4.22 12.65
CA GLY A 140 26.62 5.30 11.67
C GLY A 140 25.90 6.54 12.20
N THR A 141 25.57 7.45 11.30
CA THR A 141 24.88 8.72 11.61
C THR A 141 23.40 8.52 11.91
N GLY A 142 22.83 7.36 11.65
CA GLY A 142 21.42 7.02 11.89
C GLY A 142 21.09 5.61 11.46
N ILE A 143 19.87 5.19 11.79
CA ILE A 143 19.30 3.93 11.33
C ILE A 143 18.80 4.11 9.90
N THR A 144 19.09 3.16 9.04
CA THR A 144 18.74 3.18 7.62
C THR A 144 17.96 1.92 7.25
N ALA A 145 17.43 1.85 6.04
CA ALA A 145 16.74 0.66 5.54
C ALA A 145 17.62 -0.60 5.51
N THR A 146 18.94 -0.45 5.40
CA THR A 146 19.88 -1.57 5.43
C THR A 146 20.10 -2.15 6.83
N ASP A 147 19.63 -1.47 7.86
CA ASP A 147 19.69 -1.96 9.25
C ASP A 147 18.46 -2.80 9.62
N MET A 148 17.43 -2.82 8.76
CA MET A 148 16.24 -3.63 8.93
C MET A 148 16.47 -5.02 8.35
N GLU A 149 16.17 -6.03 9.14
CA GLU A 149 16.20 -7.43 8.75
C GLU A 149 14.79 -8.02 8.80
N VAL A 150 14.46 -8.90 7.87
CA VAL A 150 13.20 -9.67 7.93
C VAL A 150 13.30 -10.65 9.10
N ALA A 151 12.28 -10.69 9.94
CA ALA A 151 12.13 -11.62 11.05
C ALA A 151 11.14 -12.74 10.70
N ALA A 152 11.08 -13.78 11.53
CA ALA A 152 10.06 -14.80 11.45
C ALA A 152 8.66 -14.21 11.65
N GLY A 153 7.65 -14.79 11.01
CA GLY A 153 6.26 -14.29 11.08
C GLY A 153 5.90 -13.35 9.94
N SER A 154 4.77 -12.69 10.09
CA SER A 154 4.22 -11.76 9.12
C SER A 154 3.36 -10.73 9.85
N GLU A 155 2.43 -10.07 9.15
CA GLU A 155 1.51 -9.16 9.81
C GLU A 155 0.67 -9.86 10.88
N SER A 156 0.11 -9.09 11.79
CA SER A 156 -0.82 -9.48 12.88
C SER A 156 -0.26 -10.38 13.98
N GLY A 157 0.87 -11.04 13.79
CA GLY A 157 1.46 -11.93 14.78
C GLY A 157 2.38 -11.22 15.81
N TYR A 158 2.71 -11.94 16.85
CA TYR A 158 3.84 -11.59 17.72
C TYR A 158 5.14 -12.05 17.08
N VAL A 159 6.18 -11.26 17.25
CA VAL A 159 7.55 -11.63 16.91
C VAL A 159 8.40 -11.54 18.17
N VAL A 160 9.06 -12.62 18.52
CA VAL A 160 9.90 -12.71 19.72
C VAL A 160 11.27 -13.30 19.35
N ALA A 161 12.29 -12.89 20.07
CA ALA A 161 13.62 -13.52 19.97
C ALA A 161 13.79 -14.58 21.04
N ASP A 162 14.58 -15.61 20.72
CA ASP A 162 15.02 -16.60 21.70
C ASP A 162 15.86 -15.89 22.78
N PRO A 163 15.55 -16.09 24.09
CA PRO A 163 16.25 -15.39 25.16
C PRO A 163 17.72 -15.83 25.32
N GLN A 164 18.10 -17.00 24.82
CA GLN A 164 19.47 -17.52 24.87
C GLN A 164 20.25 -17.23 23.59
N ASN A 165 19.56 -17.11 22.46
CA ASN A 165 20.15 -16.79 21.18
C ASN A 165 19.32 -15.77 20.40
N PRO A 166 19.59 -14.47 20.55
CA PRO A 166 18.77 -13.42 19.94
C PRO A 166 18.80 -13.42 18.40
N ASP A 167 19.61 -14.23 17.75
CA ASP A 167 19.59 -14.41 16.29
C ASP A 167 18.50 -15.37 15.82
N ILE A 168 17.91 -16.14 16.72
CA ILE A 168 16.75 -16.98 16.47
C ILE A 168 15.49 -16.17 16.82
N THR A 169 14.55 -16.08 15.86
CA THR A 169 13.27 -15.41 16.06
C THR A 169 12.11 -16.38 15.81
N TYR A 170 11.05 -16.23 16.58
CA TYR A 170 9.80 -16.94 16.42
C TYR A 170 8.71 -15.92 16.11
N GLY A 171 7.90 -16.17 15.10
CA GLY A 171 6.86 -15.26 14.68
C GLY A 171 5.56 -15.96 14.33
N GLY A 172 4.46 -15.28 14.61
CA GLY A 172 3.13 -15.73 14.22
C GLY A 172 2.66 -15.10 12.92
N ASN A 173 1.70 -15.75 12.30
CA ASN A 173 1.00 -15.26 11.12
C ASN A 173 -0.49 -15.60 11.24
N TYR A 174 -1.29 -15.24 10.24
CA TYR A 174 -2.69 -15.60 10.15
C TYR A 174 -2.93 -17.09 10.38
N MET A 175 -4.11 -17.42 10.89
CA MET A 175 -4.57 -18.81 11.13
C MET A 175 -3.70 -19.57 12.13
N GLY A 176 -2.93 -18.90 12.98
CA GLY A 176 -2.10 -19.52 14.00
C GLY A 176 -0.85 -20.23 13.44
N MET A 177 -0.42 -19.89 12.24
CA MET A 177 0.84 -20.41 11.71
C MET A 177 2.01 -19.78 12.49
N LEU A 178 2.97 -20.63 12.89
CA LEU A 178 4.22 -20.24 13.55
C LEU A 178 5.42 -20.50 12.62
N GLN A 179 6.39 -19.61 12.68
CA GLN A 179 7.68 -19.67 11.96
C GLN A 179 8.83 -19.52 12.93
#